data_53b8b4258be711157b080cd954eed247
#
_entry.id   53b8b4258be711157b080cd954eed247
#
_cell.length_a   1.000
_cell.length_b   1.000
_cell.length_c   1.000
_cell.angle_alpha   90.00
_cell.angle_beta   90.00
_cell.angle_gamma   90.00
#
_symmetry.space_group_name_H-M   'P 1'
#
loop_
_entity.id
_entity.type
_entity.pdbx_description
1 polymer ?
#
loop_
_entity_poly.entity_id
_entity_poly.type
_entity_poly.pdbx_seq_one_letter_code
_entity_poly.pdbx_strand_id
1 'polypeptide(L)'
;AIDNAAQAKKAEIDQTPNATDEEKAAAKAKVDEAVTSAKNAIDQTTNNTGVDTAKSSGVDAINHVQPTVVKKDEAKTAIDNAAQAKKAEIDQTP
;
A
#
# COMPACT_ATOMS: atom_id res chain seq x y z
N ALA A 1 4.04 4.10 -20.12
CA ALA A 1 4.02 2.83 -19.38
C ALA A 1 4.05 3.06 -17.89
N ILE A 2 4.99 3.89 -17.38
CA ILE A 2 5.09 4.17 -15.94
C ILE A 2 3.85 4.91 -15.44
N ASP A 3 3.42 5.95 -16.13
CA ASP A 3 2.23 6.72 -15.73
C ASP A 3 0.96 5.86 -15.79
N ASN A 4 0.85 5.02 -16.80
CA ASN A 4 -0.29 4.11 -16.92
C ASN A 4 -0.31 3.08 -15.78
N ALA A 5 0.86 2.52 -15.44
CA ALA A 5 0.97 1.59 -14.34
C ALA A 5 0.61 2.28 -13.00
N ALA A 6 1.04 3.52 -12.83
CA ALA A 6 0.73 4.30 -11.62
C ALA A 6 -0.77 4.56 -11.49
N GLN A 7 -1.42 4.95 -12.58
CA GLN A 7 -2.87 5.21 -12.56
C GLN A 7 -3.64 3.94 -12.25
N ALA A 8 -3.27 2.81 -12.86
CA ALA A 8 -3.90 1.53 -12.60
C ALA A 8 -3.72 1.11 -11.14
N LYS A 9 -2.53 1.29 -10.60
CA LYS A 9 -2.25 0.94 -9.20
C LYS A 9 -3.03 1.83 -8.24
N LYS A 10 -3.14 3.13 -8.50
CA LYS A 10 -3.94 4.04 -7.66
C LYS A 10 -5.41 3.65 -7.66
N ALA A 11 -5.95 3.27 -8.82
CA ALA A 11 -7.33 2.81 -8.89
C ALA A 11 -7.53 1.52 -8.09
N GLU A 12 -6.58 0.60 -8.18
CA GLU A 12 -6.59 -0.63 -7.40
C GLU A 12 -6.55 -0.34 -5.89
N ILE A 13 -5.70 0.61 -5.48
CA ILE A 13 -5.61 1.02 -4.07
C ILE A 13 -6.94 1.58 -3.58
N ASP A 14 -7.60 2.41 -4.37
CA ASP A 14 -8.90 2.98 -4.01
C ASP A 14 -9.98 1.92 -3.81
N GLN A 15 -9.84 0.78 -4.45
CA GLN A 15 -10.80 -0.33 -4.37
C GLN A 15 -10.41 -1.37 -3.33
N THR A 16 -9.33 -1.16 -2.59
CA THR A 16 -8.87 -2.12 -1.58
C THR A 16 -9.88 -2.18 -0.43
N PRO A 17 -10.46 -3.35 -0.14
CA PRO A 17 -11.43 -3.47 0.95
C PRO A 17 -10.74 -3.32 2.30
N ASN A 18 -11.45 -2.77 3.27
CA ASN A 18 -11.01 -2.59 4.66
C ASN A 18 -9.86 -1.62 4.87
N ALA A 19 -9.35 -0.99 3.82
CA ALA A 19 -8.34 0.06 3.96
C ALA A 19 -9.00 1.37 4.35
N THR A 20 -8.42 2.08 5.31
CA THR A 20 -8.89 3.41 5.68
C THR A 20 -8.46 4.42 4.61
N ASP A 21 -9.10 5.59 4.60
CA ASP A 21 -8.71 6.65 3.67
C ASP A 21 -7.25 7.05 3.86
N GLU A 22 -6.76 7.06 5.09
CA GLU A 22 -5.36 7.37 5.40
C GLU A 22 -4.42 6.30 4.87
N GLU A 23 -4.79 5.02 5.00
CA GLU A 23 -4.00 3.92 4.46
C GLU A 23 -3.93 3.98 2.94
N LYS A 24 -5.04 4.29 2.29
CA LYS A 24 -5.08 4.48 0.84
C LYS A 24 -4.21 5.66 0.41
N ALA A 25 -4.30 6.79 1.11
CA ALA A 25 -3.50 7.97 0.80
C ALA A 25 -2.00 7.68 0.94
N ALA A 26 -1.61 6.96 1.98
CA ALA A 26 -0.20 6.59 2.17
C ALA A 26 0.30 5.68 1.04
N ALA A 27 -0.52 4.73 0.59
CA ALA A 27 -0.16 3.85 -0.51
C ALA A 27 -0.03 4.62 -1.83
N LYS A 28 -0.95 5.54 -2.09
CA LYS A 28 -0.88 6.39 -3.29
C LYS A 28 0.37 7.27 -3.28
N ALA A 29 0.76 7.78 -2.12
CA ALA A 29 2.00 8.54 -1.98
C ALA A 29 3.22 7.70 -2.34
N LYS A 30 3.23 6.43 -1.97
CA LYS A 30 4.30 5.50 -2.36
C LYS A 30 4.35 5.29 -3.86
N VAL A 31 3.18 5.22 -4.52
CA VAL A 31 3.12 5.12 -5.98
C VAL A 31 3.76 6.36 -6.60
N ASP A 32 3.44 7.55 -6.12
CA ASP A 32 4.01 8.79 -6.63
C ASP A 32 5.53 8.85 -6.45
N GLU A 33 6.03 8.38 -5.31
CA GLU A 33 7.47 8.27 -5.08
C GLU A 33 8.14 7.31 -6.05
N ALA A 34 7.51 6.17 -6.31
CA ALA A 34 8.02 5.19 -7.26
C ALA A 34 8.06 5.77 -8.67
N VAL A 35 7.05 6.54 -9.06
CA VAL A 35 7.02 7.22 -10.37
C VAL A 35 8.20 8.20 -10.48
N THR A 36 8.40 9.03 -9.48
CA THR A 36 9.48 10.01 -9.47
C THR A 36 10.84 9.33 -9.57
N SER A 37 11.06 8.29 -8.78
CA SER A 37 12.32 7.53 -8.81
C SER A 37 12.54 6.87 -10.16
N ALA A 38 11.49 6.30 -10.75
CA ALA A 38 11.58 5.63 -12.05
C ALA A 38 11.94 6.62 -13.16
N LYS A 39 11.30 7.78 -13.16
CA LYS A 39 11.58 8.80 -14.17
C LYS A 39 13.00 9.34 -14.04
N ASN A 40 13.46 9.55 -12.82
CA ASN A 40 14.85 9.97 -12.58
C ASN A 40 15.84 8.92 -13.07
N ALA A 41 15.56 7.64 -12.84
CA ALA A 41 16.42 6.57 -13.33
C ALA A 41 16.48 6.55 -14.84
N ILE A 42 15.35 6.74 -15.50
CA ILE A 42 15.29 6.80 -16.97
C ILE A 42 16.12 7.98 -17.49
N ASP A 43 16.00 9.14 -16.86
CA ASP A 43 16.72 10.35 -17.26
C ASP A 43 18.24 10.20 -17.15
N GLN A 44 18.72 9.30 -16.30
CA GLN A 44 20.15 9.04 -16.11
C GLN A 44 20.70 8.00 -17.07
N THR A 45 19.86 7.36 -17.87
CA THR A 45 20.33 6.36 -18.83
C THR A 45 20.87 7.03 -20.09
N THR A 46 21.79 6.36 -20.77
CA THR A 46 22.49 6.92 -21.92
C THR A 46 22.25 6.11 -23.21
N ASN A 47 21.52 5.01 -23.13
CA ASN A 47 21.24 4.19 -24.30
C ASN A 47 19.84 3.57 -24.21
N ASN A 48 19.37 3.04 -25.32
CA ASN A 48 18.01 2.49 -25.42
C ASN A 48 17.80 1.28 -24.49
N THR A 49 18.78 0.41 -24.37
CA THR A 49 18.70 -0.74 -23.49
C THR A 49 18.55 -0.30 -22.04
N GLY A 50 19.30 0.71 -21.63
CA GLY A 50 19.19 1.29 -20.29
C GLY A 50 17.81 1.87 -20.02
N VAL A 51 17.26 2.60 -21.01
CA VAL A 51 15.90 3.16 -20.89
C VAL A 51 14.88 2.03 -20.69
N ASP A 52 14.96 0.97 -21.48
CA ASP A 52 14.03 -0.15 -21.36
C ASP A 52 14.13 -0.85 -20.01
N THR A 53 15.35 -1.05 -19.52
CA THR A 53 15.59 -1.68 -18.21
C THR A 53 15.04 -0.81 -17.09
N ALA A 54 15.29 0.48 -17.13
CA ALA A 54 14.80 1.41 -16.10
C ALA A 54 13.28 1.49 -16.11
N LYS A 55 12.68 1.47 -17.30
CA LYS A 55 11.22 1.47 -17.43
C LYS A 55 10.61 0.20 -16.80
N SER A 56 11.17 -0.96 -17.12
CA SER A 56 10.67 -2.24 -16.58
C SER A 56 10.80 -2.31 -15.09
N SER A 57 11.94 -1.88 -14.54
CA SER A 57 12.16 -1.84 -13.09
C SER A 57 11.17 -0.88 -12.41
N GLY A 58 10.91 0.26 -13.04
CA GLY A 58 9.96 1.25 -12.51
C GLY A 58 8.54 0.72 -12.47
N VAL A 59 8.10 0.07 -13.55
CA VAL A 59 6.77 -0.54 -13.60
C VAL A 59 6.64 -1.64 -12.54
N ASP A 60 7.67 -2.46 -12.38
CA ASP A 60 7.66 -3.51 -11.36
C ASP A 60 7.55 -2.92 -9.95
N ALA A 61 8.29 -1.86 -9.66
CA ALA A 61 8.24 -1.20 -8.36
C ALA A 61 6.83 -0.65 -8.08
N ILE A 62 6.20 -0.04 -9.08
CA ILE A 62 4.85 0.47 -8.95
C ILE A 62 3.87 -0.67 -8.69
N ASN A 63 4.00 -1.78 -9.42
CA ASN A 63 3.11 -2.93 -9.27
C ASN A 63 3.25 -3.61 -7.90
N HIS A 64 4.37 -3.44 -7.22
CA HIS A 64 4.61 -4.00 -5.90
C HIS A 64 4.13 -3.10 -4.75
N VAL A 65 3.71 -1.86 -5.03
CA VAL A 65 3.16 -0.99 -4.01
C VAL A 65 1.81 -1.54 -3.56
N GLN A 66 1.64 -1.71 -2.26
CA GLN A 66 0.39 -2.19 -1.69
C GLN A 66 0.04 -1.38 -0.46
N PRO A 67 -1.25 -1.11 -0.22
CA PRO A 67 -1.65 -0.42 1.00
C PRO A 67 -1.45 -1.33 2.21
N THR A 68 -1.06 -0.73 3.31
CA THR A 68 -0.97 -1.44 4.59
C THR A 68 -2.37 -1.42 5.21
N VAL A 69 -3.05 -2.58 5.23
CA VAL A 69 -4.43 -2.69 5.70
C VAL A 69 -4.42 -3.36 7.06
N VAL A 70 -4.23 -2.58 8.11
CA VAL A 70 -4.11 -3.11 9.47
C VAL A 70 -4.99 -2.39 10.49
N LYS A 71 -5.35 -1.13 10.24
CA LYS A 71 -5.99 -0.30 11.26
C LYS A 71 -7.33 -0.85 11.71
N LYS A 72 -8.18 -1.23 10.76
CA LYS A 72 -9.48 -1.81 11.09
C LYS A 72 -9.34 -3.17 11.76
N ASP A 73 -8.41 -3.99 11.29
CA ASP A 73 -8.16 -5.30 11.88
C ASP A 73 -7.63 -5.18 13.31
N GLU A 74 -6.72 -4.25 13.55
CA GLU A 74 -6.21 -3.98 14.90
C GLU A 74 -7.32 -3.53 15.83
N ALA A 75 -8.21 -2.68 15.36
CA ALA A 75 -9.33 -2.20 16.13
C ALA A 75 -10.29 -3.34 16.51
N LYS A 76 -10.58 -4.22 15.54
CA LYS A 76 -11.45 -5.38 15.78
C LYS A 76 -10.81 -6.32 16.80
N THR A 77 -9.52 -6.56 16.69
CA THR A 77 -8.79 -7.40 17.64
C THR A 77 -8.84 -6.81 19.06
N ALA A 78 -8.65 -5.49 19.17
CA ALA A 78 -8.73 -4.83 20.47
C ALA A 78 -10.12 -4.98 21.11
N ILE A 79 -11.17 -4.87 20.30
CA ILE A 79 -12.54 -5.07 20.77
C ILE A 79 -12.75 -6.51 21.23
N ASP A 80 -12.27 -7.49 20.48
CA ASP A 80 -12.39 -8.90 20.84
C ASP A 80 -11.66 -9.20 22.14
N ASN A 81 -10.46 -8.64 22.32
CA ASN A 81 -9.68 -8.82 23.53
C ASN A 81 -10.40 -8.21 24.76
N ALA A 82 -10.98 -7.04 24.59
CA ALA A 82 -11.74 -6.40 25.67
C ALA A 82 -12.97 -7.23 26.06
N ALA A 83 -13.65 -7.81 25.05
CA ALA A 83 -14.81 -8.67 25.29
C ALA A 83 -14.42 -9.93 26.05
N GLN A 84 -13.30 -10.56 25.70
CA GLN A 84 -12.81 -11.75 26.39
C GLN A 84 -12.43 -11.46 27.84
N ALA A 85 -11.77 -10.34 28.07
CA ALA A 85 -11.38 -9.93 29.42
C ALA A 85 -12.62 -9.68 30.28
N LYS A 86 -13.66 -9.05 29.75
CA LYS A 86 -14.90 -8.79 30.47
C LYS A 86 -15.62 -10.09 30.78
N LYS A 87 -15.68 -11.04 29.88
CA LYS A 87 -16.31 -12.33 30.11
C LYS A 87 -15.60 -13.11 31.20
N ALA A 88 -14.28 -13.07 31.25
CA ALA A 88 -13.52 -13.72 32.29
C ALA A 88 -13.81 -13.09 33.67
N GLU A 89 -13.90 -11.76 33.70
CA GLU A 89 -14.26 -11.03 34.93
C GLU A 89 -15.63 -11.43 35.43
N ILE A 90 -16.62 -11.54 34.52
CA ILE A 90 -17.98 -11.95 34.89
C ILE A 90 -17.99 -13.37 35.45
N ASP A 91 -17.23 -14.28 34.86
CA ASP A 91 -17.16 -15.66 35.34
C ASP A 91 -16.58 -15.78 36.74
N GLN A 92 -15.78 -14.81 37.15
CA GLN A 92 -15.18 -14.77 38.50
C GLN A 92 -16.03 -14.03 39.51
N THR A 93 -17.17 -13.47 39.11
CA THR A 93 -18.07 -12.78 40.04
C THR A 93 -18.84 -13.82 40.86
N PRO A 94 -18.80 -13.75 42.20
CA PRO A 94 -19.50 -14.70 43.04
C PRO A 94 -21.02 -14.59 42.98
#